data_77ef062e042da7db83cd3bbb3ec1b612
#
_entry.id   77ef062e042da7db83cd3bbb3ec1b612
#
_cell.length_a   1.000
_cell.length_b   1.000
_cell.length_c   1.000
_cell.angle_alpha   90.00
_cell.angle_beta   90.00
_cell.angle_gamma   90.00
#
_symmetry.space_group_name_H-M   'P 1'
#
loop_
_entity.id
_entity.type
_entity.pdbx_description
1 polymer ?
#
loop_
_entity_poly.entity_id
_entity_poly.type
_entity_poly.pdbx_seq_one_letter_code
_entity_poly.pdbx_strand_id
1 'polypeptide(L)'
;MTEAAESRTFSSAGFDITPPAPAQLSPLEAALTDEERDVLLHHGTEAPFCGGLLGQKEDGVYCCRLCGLPLFLHKTKFESGTGWPSFYAPYAEDHVVAVRDNSYGMVRIETRCARCGSHQGHIFPDGPPPTRLRYCINSVSLQFTPAGSALPDPLGRGDALAA
;
A
#
# COMPACT_ATOMS: atom_id res chain seq x y z
N MET A 1 -8.53 13.74 34.33
CA MET A 1 -7.67 13.93 33.13
C MET A 1 -8.50 13.55 31.93
N THR A 2 -8.98 14.53 31.24
CA THR A 2 -9.63 14.29 29.94
C THR A 2 -8.53 13.94 28.95
N GLU A 3 -8.53 12.69 28.49
CA GLU A 3 -7.80 12.37 27.28
C GLU A 3 -8.33 13.29 26.19
N ALA A 4 -7.46 14.12 25.65
CA ALA A 4 -7.78 14.82 24.43
C ALA A 4 -8.21 13.75 23.43
N ALA A 5 -9.45 13.80 22.98
CA ALA A 5 -9.93 12.91 21.93
C ALA A 5 -8.92 13.02 20.79
N GLU A 6 -8.17 11.94 20.54
CA GLU A 6 -7.27 11.91 19.43
C GLU A 6 -8.07 12.21 18.17
N SER A 7 -7.67 13.27 17.47
CA SER A 7 -8.29 13.67 16.23
C SER A 7 -8.13 12.56 15.21
N ARG A 8 -9.22 11.86 14.87
CA ARG A 8 -9.23 10.82 13.84
C ARG A 8 -9.32 11.46 12.46
N THR A 9 -8.55 10.94 11.52
CA THR A 9 -8.57 11.37 10.13
C THR A 9 -9.17 10.23 9.30
N PHE A 10 -10.26 10.53 8.58
CA PHE A 10 -10.92 9.55 7.72
C PHE A 10 -10.66 9.89 6.26
N SER A 11 -10.43 8.86 5.46
CA SER A 11 -10.23 9.00 4.02
C SER A 11 -11.57 9.30 3.31
N SER A 12 -11.47 9.70 2.05
CA SER A 12 -12.63 9.89 1.19
C SER A 12 -13.47 8.62 1.05
N ALA A 13 -12.86 7.46 1.23
CA ALA A 13 -13.53 6.15 1.18
C ALA A 13 -14.05 5.69 2.55
N GLY A 14 -13.91 6.50 3.60
CA GLY A 14 -14.44 6.23 4.94
C GLY A 14 -13.54 5.39 5.84
N PHE A 15 -12.29 5.18 5.47
CA PHE A 15 -11.32 4.46 6.31
C PHE A 15 -10.61 5.40 7.27
N ASP A 16 -10.36 4.94 8.50
CA ASP A 16 -9.58 5.68 9.49
C ASP A 16 -8.09 5.59 9.11
N ILE A 17 -7.56 6.67 8.53
CA ILE A 17 -6.16 6.77 8.11
C ILE A 17 -5.29 7.51 9.12
N THR A 18 -5.76 7.69 10.34
CA THR A 18 -4.96 8.27 11.42
C THR A 18 -3.69 7.43 11.60
N PRO A 19 -2.50 8.05 11.61
CA PRO A 19 -1.27 7.30 11.82
C PRO A 19 -1.32 6.49 13.12
N PRO A 20 -0.97 5.19 13.08
CA PRO A 20 -0.95 4.39 14.29
C PRO A 20 0.19 4.80 15.21
N ALA A 21 -0.01 4.67 16.52
CA ALA A 21 1.04 4.91 17.49
C ALA A 21 2.17 3.87 17.35
N PRO A 22 3.42 4.21 17.71
CA PRO A 22 4.53 3.25 17.65
C PRO A 22 4.24 1.93 18.37
N ALA A 23 3.54 1.97 19.49
CA ALA A 23 3.16 0.76 20.24
C ALA A 23 2.19 -0.13 19.46
N GLN A 24 1.40 0.41 18.55
CA GLN A 24 0.49 -0.35 17.70
C GLN A 24 1.23 -0.98 16.52
N LEU A 25 2.21 -0.29 15.97
CA LEU A 25 3.01 -0.78 14.85
C LEU A 25 4.06 -1.81 15.25
N SER A 26 4.64 -1.68 16.43
CA SER A 26 5.77 -2.50 16.86
C SER A 26 5.52 -4.01 16.73
N PRO A 27 4.38 -4.58 17.19
CA PRO A 27 4.11 -6.00 16.99
C PRO A 27 3.93 -6.38 15.51
N LEU A 28 3.36 -5.48 14.71
CA LEU A 28 3.17 -5.73 13.28
C LEU A 28 4.51 -5.73 12.54
N GLU A 29 5.38 -4.82 12.88
CA GLU A 29 6.74 -4.77 12.32
C GLU A 29 7.55 -6.01 12.71
N ALA A 30 7.42 -6.46 13.95
CA ALA A 30 8.11 -7.64 14.45
C ALA A 30 7.65 -8.93 13.73
N ALA A 31 6.42 -8.97 13.25
CA ALA A 31 5.87 -10.12 12.52
C ALA A 31 6.30 -10.18 11.06
N LEU A 32 6.92 -9.12 10.52
CA LEU A 32 7.39 -9.10 9.14
C LEU A 32 8.57 -10.05 8.94
N THR A 33 8.65 -10.65 7.75
CA THR A 33 9.87 -11.33 7.32
C THR A 33 10.99 -10.31 7.09
N ASP A 34 12.23 -10.76 6.99
CA ASP A 34 13.36 -9.86 6.72
C ASP A 34 13.20 -9.15 5.38
N GLU A 35 12.70 -9.83 4.34
CA GLU A 35 12.44 -9.21 3.04
C GLU A 35 11.33 -8.16 3.12
N GLU A 36 10.24 -8.49 3.80
CA GLU A 36 9.11 -7.55 4.00
C GLU A 36 9.58 -6.31 4.76
N ARG A 37 10.37 -6.50 5.81
CA ARG A 37 10.92 -5.40 6.61
C ARG A 37 11.84 -4.52 5.78
N ASP A 38 12.72 -5.13 4.99
CA ASP A 38 13.64 -4.37 4.14
C ASP A 38 12.90 -3.48 3.16
N VAL A 39 11.87 -3.98 2.50
CA VAL A 39 11.09 -3.21 1.52
C VAL A 39 10.19 -2.18 2.22
N LEU A 40 9.38 -2.61 3.18
CA LEU A 40 8.36 -1.75 3.81
C LEU A 40 8.97 -0.65 4.68
N LEU A 41 10.01 -0.98 5.45
CA LEU A 41 10.57 -0.09 6.47
C LEU A 41 11.90 0.57 6.04
N HIS A 42 12.65 -0.06 5.16
CA HIS A 42 13.97 0.41 4.75
C HIS A 42 14.04 0.81 3.27
N HIS A 43 12.88 0.98 2.62
CA HIS A 43 12.76 1.45 1.24
C HIS A 43 13.49 0.58 0.22
N GLY A 44 13.57 -0.73 0.49
CA GLY A 44 14.14 -1.69 -0.45
C GLY A 44 13.21 -1.94 -1.65
N THR A 45 13.69 -2.72 -2.60
CA THR A 45 12.93 -3.10 -3.80
C THR A 45 13.06 -4.61 -3.98
N GLU A 46 11.93 -5.30 -4.18
CA GLU A 46 11.97 -6.72 -4.53
C GLU A 46 12.56 -6.93 -5.92
N ALA A 47 13.11 -8.12 -6.18
CA ALA A 47 13.60 -8.46 -7.51
C ALA A 47 12.46 -8.50 -8.52
N PRO A 48 12.67 -8.02 -9.76
CA PRO A 48 11.62 -8.07 -10.78
C PRO A 48 11.25 -9.53 -11.10
N PHE A 49 9.97 -9.76 -11.42
CA PHE A 49 9.40 -11.06 -11.75
C PHE A 49 9.41 -12.09 -10.61
N CYS A 50 9.82 -11.72 -9.40
CA CYS A 50 9.89 -12.62 -8.24
C CYS A 50 8.75 -12.42 -7.24
N GLY A 51 7.94 -11.37 -7.38
CA GLY A 51 6.86 -11.07 -6.45
C GLY A 51 5.66 -11.99 -6.62
N GLY A 52 5.09 -12.45 -5.50
CA GLY A 52 3.97 -13.40 -5.50
C GLY A 52 2.66 -12.85 -6.06
N LEU A 53 2.50 -11.53 -6.18
CA LEU A 53 1.27 -10.91 -6.67
C LEU A 53 1.37 -10.44 -8.12
N LEU A 54 2.51 -10.59 -8.75
CA LEU A 54 2.69 -10.18 -10.15
C LEU A 54 1.67 -10.85 -11.07
N GLY A 55 1.48 -12.15 -10.92
CA GLY A 55 0.57 -12.95 -11.73
C GLY A 55 -0.85 -13.06 -11.18
N GLN A 56 -1.22 -12.32 -10.14
CA GLN A 56 -2.55 -12.38 -9.55
C GLN A 56 -3.63 -11.94 -10.55
N LYS A 57 -4.61 -12.79 -10.83
CA LYS A 57 -5.68 -12.54 -11.82
C LYS A 57 -7.08 -12.47 -11.21
N GLU A 58 -7.23 -12.86 -9.94
CA GLU A 58 -8.51 -12.87 -9.26
C GLU A 58 -8.91 -11.44 -8.87
N ASP A 59 -10.22 -11.14 -8.94
CA ASP A 59 -10.75 -9.87 -8.48
C ASP A 59 -10.61 -9.72 -6.97
N GLY A 60 -10.31 -8.52 -6.51
CA GLY A 60 -10.12 -8.25 -5.10
C GLY A 60 -9.41 -6.93 -4.82
N VAL A 61 -8.86 -6.86 -3.62
CA VAL A 61 -8.24 -5.66 -3.08
C VAL A 61 -6.81 -5.98 -2.63
N TYR A 62 -5.89 -5.07 -2.95
CA TYR A 62 -4.49 -5.13 -2.50
C TYR A 62 -4.33 -4.17 -1.34
N CYS A 63 -4.05 -4.71 -0.16
CA CYS A 63 -3.93 -3.95 1.08
C CYS A 63 -2.48 -3.83 1.52
N CYS A 64 -2.16 -2.78 2.28
CA CYS A 64 -0.84 -2.63 2.88
C CYS A 64 -0.51 -3.84 3.74
N ARG A 65 0.64 -4.46 3.51
CA ARG A 65 1.04 -5.64 4.28
C ARG A 65 1.25 -5.33 5.75
N LEU A 66 1.68 -4.11 6.08
CA LEU A 66 1.93 -3.74 7.47
C LEU A 66 0.66 -3.39 8.23
N CYS A 67 -0.15 -2.47 7.71
CA CYS A 67 -1.30 -1.94 8.47
C CYS A 67 -2.67 -2.37 7.95
N GLY A 68 -2.74 -3.00 6.77
CA GLY A 68 -3.98 -3.51 6.21
C GLY A 68 -4.83 -2.51 5.43
N LEU A 69 -4.41 -1.25 5.29
CA LEU A 69 -5.19 -0.27 4.54
C LEU A 69 -5.32 -0.68 3.08
N PRO A 70 -6.55 -0.68 2.49
CA PRO A 70 -6.69 -0.91 1.06
C PRO A 70 -5.94 0.14 0.24
N LEU A 71 -5.09 -0.31 -0.67
CA LEU A 71 -4.26 0.60 -1.47
C LEU A 71 -4.60 0.56 -2.95
N PHE A 72 -4.93 -0.62 -3.50
CA PHE A 72 -5.24 -0.77 -4.91
C PHE A 72 -6.35 -1.80 -5.13
N LEU A 73 -7.16 -1.59 -6.17
CA LEU A 73 -8.15 -2.55 -6.64
C LEU A 73 -7.59 -3.34 -7.82
N HIS A 74 -7.96 -4.62 -7.91
CA HIS A 74 -7.53 -5.46 -9.04
C HIS A 74 -7.97 -4.90 -10.39
N LYS A 75 -9.12 -4.26 -10.47
CA LYS A 75 -9.63 -3.66 -11.72
C LYS A 75 -8.70 -2.60 -12.32
N THR A 76 -7.80 -2.01 -11.52
CA THR A 76 -6.83 -1.03 -12.01
C THR A 76 -5.46 -1.64 -12.30
N LYS A 77 -5.28 -2.94 -12.02
CA LYS A 77 -4.04 -3.65 -12.31
C LYS A 77 -3.90 -3.90 -13.81
N PHE A 78 -2.70 -3.72 -14.34
CA PHE A 78 -2.42 -3.95 -15.76
C PHE A 78 -1.05 -4.59 -15.95
N GLU A 79 -0.87 -5.22 -17.11
CA GLU A 79 0.40 -5.85 -17.49
C GLU A 79 1.35 -4.79 -18.03
N SER A 80 2.34 -4.39 -17.23
CA SER A 80 3.31 -3.37 -17.63
C SER A 80 4.57 -3.95 -18.25
N GLY A 81 4.83 -5.25 -18.05
CA GLY A 81 6.06 -5.89 -18.51
C GLY A 81 7.29 -5.55 -17.69
N THR A 82 7.13 -4.80 -16.59
CA THR A 82 8.29 -4.33 -15.79
C THR A 82 8.79 -5.36 -14.78
N GLY A 83 7.97 -6.36 -14.44
CA GLY A 83 8.32 -7.37 -13.43
C GLY A 83 7.80 -7.05 -12.03
N TRP A 84 7.05 -5.98 -11.87
CA TRP A 84 6.37 -5.60 -10.62
C TRP A 84 4.89 -5.39 -10.87
N PRO A 85 4.02 -5.68 -9.88
CA PRO A 85 2.59 -5.35 -9.99
C PRO A 85 2.41 -3.87 -10.31
N SER A 86 1.56 -3.59 -11.29
CA SER A 86 1.35 -2.22 -11.78
C SER A 86 -0.13 -1.89 -11.78
N PHE A 87 -0.45 -0.68 -11.33
CA PHE A 87 -1.82 -0.17 -11.23
C PHE A 87 -1.86 1.23 -11.81
N TYR A 88 -2.99 1.62 -12.42
CA TYR A 88 -3.11 2.97 -12.97
C TYR A 88 -3.79 3.95 -12.01
N ALA A 89 -4.34 3.48 -10.88
CA ALA A 89 -4.96 4.36 -9.88
C ALA A 89 -4.94 3.67 -8.51
N PRO A 90 -4.86 4.43 -7.40
CA PRO A 90 -4.99 3.88 -6.06
C PRO A 90 -6.45 3.56 -5.73
N TYR A 91 -6.67 2.83 -4.64
CA TYR A 91 -8.01 2.56 -4.09
C TYR A 91 -8.79 3.86 -3.86
N ALA A 92 -8.12 4.83 -3.26
CA ALA A 92 -8.58 6.21 -3.11
C ALA A 92 -7.33 7.09 -3.10
N GLU A 93 -7.44 8.32 -3.60
CA GLU A 93 -6.29 9.22 -3.72
C GLU A 93 -5.59 9.48 -2.38
N ASP A 94 -6.35 9.51 -1.29
CA ASP A 94 -5.83 9.76 0.06
C ASP A 94 -5.43 8.49 0.82
N HIS A 95 -5.42 7.31 0.15
CA HIS A 95 -4.87 6.08 0.72
C HIS A 95 -3.36 5.93 0.46
N VAL A 96 -2.81 6.72 -0.42
CA VAL A 96 -1.37 6.73 -0.74
C VAL A 96 -0.82 8.15 -0.63
N VAL A 97 0.47 8.24 -0.34
CA VAL A 97 1.19 9.53 -0.28
C VAL A 97 2.31 9.48 -1.30
N ALA A 98 2.45 10.55 -2.08
CA ALA A 98 3.53 10.71 -3.04
C ALA A 98 4.66 11.52 -2.41
N VAL A 99 5.88 10.98 -2.44
CA VAL A 99 7.06 11.60 -1.83
C VAL A 99 8.17 11.64 -2.87
N ARG A 100 8.82 12.80 -3.01
CA ARG A 100 9.96 12.91 -3.92
C ARG A 100 11.12 12.06 -3.42
N ASP A 101 11.65 11.22 -4.31
CA ASP A 101 12.77 10.32 -4.04
C ASP A 101 13.93 10.67 -4.95
N ASN A 102 15.03 11.14 -4.36
CA ASN A 102 16.25 11.54 -5.07
C ASN A 102 17.37 10.50 -4.96
N SER A 103 17.07 9.28 -4.50
CA SER A 103 18.06 8.22 -4.32
C SER A 103 18.63 7.74 -5.66
N TYR A 104 19.81 7.14 -5.61
CA TYR A 104 20.52 6.57 -6.77
C TYR A 104 20.76 7.57 -7.92
N GLY A 105 20.86 8.87 -7.61
CA GLY A 105 21.06 9.91 -8.63
C GLY A 105 19.87 10.13 -9.56
N MET A 106 18.71 9.56 -9.24
CA MET A 106 17.48 9.70 -10.02
C MET A 106 16.49 10.58 -9.28
N VAL A 107 15.56 11.19 -10.03
CA VAL A 107 14.41 11.89 -9.45
C VAL A 107 13.17 11.07 -9.77
N ARG A 108 12.58 10.48 -8.74
CA ARG A 108 11.38 9.65 -8.85
C ARG A 108 10.36 10.09 -7.82
N ILE A 109 9.13 9.59 -7.94
CA ILE A 109 8.08 9.82 -6.96
C ILE A 109 7.80 8.49 -6.26
N GLU A 110 8.08 8.44 -4.98
CA GLU A 110 7.82 7.28 -4.13
C GLU A 110 6.36 7.25 -3.71
N THR A 111 5.77 6.04 -3.66
CA THR A 111 4.43 5.80 -3.11
C THR A 111 4.57 5.16 -1.73
N ARG A 112 3.93 5.76 -0.74
CA ARG A 112 3.85 5.24 0.64
C ARG A 112 2.40 5.04 1.04
N CYS A 113 2.18 4.11 1.98
CA CYS A 113 0.87 3.96 2.61
C CYS A 113 0.53 5.23 3.40
N ALA A 114 -0.66 5.79 3.18
CA ALA A 114 -1.07 7.03 3.84
C ALA A 114 -1.24 6.85 5.36
N ARG A 115 -1.57 5.64 5.82
CA ARG A 115 -1.81 5.39 7.24
C ARG A 115 -0.53 5.09 8.03
N CYS A 116 0.29 4.16 7.57
CA CYS A 116 1.48 3.73 8.32
C CYS A 116 2.80 4.29 7.77
N GLY A 117 2.78 4.91 6.59
CA GLY A 117 3.98 5.48 5.97
C GLY A 117 4.92 4.47 5.34
N SER A 118 4.55 3.18 5.28
CA SER A 118 5.44 2.15 4.71
C SER A 118 5.66 2.34 3.22
N HIS A 119 6.86 1.96 2.77
CA HIS A 119 7.23 2.06 1.36
C HIS A 119 6.48 1.03 0.52
N GLN A 120 5.86 1.49 -0.56
CA GLN A 120 5.10 0.62 -1.47
C GLN A 120 5.80 0.48 -2.82
N GLY A 121 6.29 1.54 -3.38
CA GLY A 121 6.92 1.57 -4.68
C GLY A 121 7.07 2.98 -5.22
N HIS A 122 6.90 3.14 -6.53
CA HIS A 122 7.07 4.42 -7.21
C HIS A 122 5.98 4.66 -8.24
N ILE A 123 5.78 5.93 -8.60
CA ILE A 123 4.80 6.36 -9.60
C ILE A 123 5.55 6.86 -10.82
N PHE A 124 5.14 6.43 -12.02
CA PHE A 124 5.71 6.86 -13.29
C PHE A 124 4.60 7.41 -14.21
N PRO A 125 4.93 8.36 -15.12
CA PRO A 125 3.93 8.98 -15.99
C PRO A 125 3.65 8.21 -17.29
N ASP A 126 4.01 6.95 -17.36
CA ASP A 126 3.93 6.11 -18.56
C ASP A 126 2.88 4.99 -18.42
N GLY A 127 1.79 5.26 -17.72
CA GLY A 127 0.69 4.33 -17.55
C GLY A 127 -0.41 4.46 -18.60
N PRO A 128 -1.41 3.56 -18.56
CA PRO A 128 -2.56 3.62 -19.46
C PRO A 128 -3.55 4.71 -19.05
N PRO A 129 -4.47 5.10 -19.99
CA PRO A 129 -5.60 5.94 -19.58
C PRO A 129 -6.47 5.19 -18.56
N PRO A 130 -7.26 5.88 -17.72
CA PRO A 130 -7.54 7.33 -17.75
C PRO A 130 -6.48 8.21 -17.10
N THR A 131 -5.67 7.67 -16.15
CA THR A 131 -4.74 8.50 -15.38
C THR A 131 -3.42 8.77 -16.08
N ARG A 132 -3.00 7.85 -16.94
CA ARG A 132 -1.67 7.79 -17.57
C ARG A 132 -0.54 7.62 -16.55
N LEU A 133 -0.88 7.19 -15.33
CA LEU A 133 0.07 6.90 -14.27
C LEU A 133 0.30 5.38 -14.16
N ARG A 134 1.52 5.03 -13.81
CA ARG A 134 1.88 3.65 -13.47
C ARG A 134 2.40 3.64 -12.04
N TYR A 135 1.61 3.07 -11.15
CA TYR A 135 2.01 2.77 -9.77
C TYR A 135 2.71 1.42 -9.80
N CYS A 136 4.03 1.43 -9.73
CA CYS A 136 4.87 0.23 -9.74
C CYS A 136 5.15 -0.17 -8.30
N ILE A 137 4.52 -1.26 -7.84
CA ILE A 137 4.43 -1.58 -6.43
C ILE A 137 5.10 -2.92 -6.14
N ASN A 138 5.81 -3.02 -5.02
CA ASN A 138 6.40 -4.28 -4.56
C ASN A 138 5.32 -5.23 -4.07
N SER A 139 5.32 -6.48 -4.56
CA SER A 139 4.37 -7.50 -4.09
C SER A 139 4.48 -7.71 -2.58
N VAL A 140 5.69 -7.67 -2.03
CA VAL A 140 5.92 -7.89 -0.59
C VAL A 140 5.36 -6.75 0.28
N SER A 141 5.07 -5.59 -0.31
CA SER A 141 4.43 -4.47 0.40
C SER A 141 2.92 -4.62 0.48
N LEU A 142 2.35 -5.58 -0.22
CA LEU A 142 0.91 -5.78 -0.35
C LEU A 142 0.49 -7.16 0.18
N GLN A 143 -0.78 -7.27 0.54
CA GLN A 143 -1.47 -8.54 0.73
C GLN A 143 -2.78 -8.49 -0.05
N PHE A 144 -3.11 -9.60 -0.71
CA PHE A 144 -4.29 -9.67 -1.54
C PHE A 144 -5.49 -10.22 -0.75
N THR A 145 -6.62 -9.54 -0.85
CA THR A 145 -7.90 -9.98 -0.28
C THR A 145 -8.86 -10.21 -1.42
N PRO A 146 -9.34 -11.47 -1.65
CA PRO A 146 -10.32 -11.76 -2.70
C PRO A 146 -11.60 -10.95 -2.51
N ALA A 147 -12.26 -10.61 -3.60
CA ALA A 147 -13.56 -9.92 -3.57
C ALA A 147 -14.56 -10.73 -2.73
N GLY A 148 -15.30 -10.03 -1.88
CA GLY A 148 -16.29 -10.65 -0.98
C GLY A 148 -15.72 -11.19 0.32
N SER A 149 -14.41 -11.20 0.51
CA SER A 149 -13.76 -11.57 1.77
C SER A 149 -13.58 -10.35 2.66
N ALA A 150 -13.54 -10.56 3.98
CA ALA A 150 -13.28 -9.48 4.93
C ALA A 150 -11.86 -8.92 4.73
N LEU A 151 -11.73 -7.59 4.77
CA LEU A 151 -10.44 -6.94 4.70
C LEU A 151 -9.62 -7.22 5.98
N PRO A 152 -8.28 -7.24 5.88
CA PRO A 152 -7.44 -7.32 7.08
C PRO A 152 -7.65 -6.10 7.96
N ASP A 153 -7.62 -6.29 9.27
CA ASP A 153 -7.85 -5.23 10.25
C ASP A 153 -6.92 -5.37 11.46
N PRO A 154 -5.59 -5.37 11.23
CA PRO A 154 -4.64 -5.64 12.30
C PRO A 154 -4.62 -4.54 13.37
N LEU A 155 -5.09 -3.33 13.04
CA LEU A 155 -5.15 -2.21 13.98
C LEU A 155 -6.51 -2.10 14.68
N GLY A 156 -7.48 -2.93 14.34
CA GLY A 156 -8.81 -2.87 14.93
C GLY A 156 -9.58 -1.59 14.61
N ARG A 157 -9.40 -1.07 13.40
CA ARG A 157 -10.01 0.19 12.95
C ARG A 157 -11.39 0.03 12.33
N GLY A 158 -11.90 -1.19 12.26
CA GLY A 158 -13.17 -1.50 11.60
C GLY A 158 -13.04 -1.74 10.11
N ASP A 159 -11.83 -1.87 9.57
CA ASP A 159 -11.59 -2.09 8.13
C ASP A 159 -12.27 -3.38 7.64
N ALA A 160 -12.32 -4.41 8.47
CA ALA A 160 -12.95 -5.67 8.13
C ALA A 160 -14.45 -5.54 7.82
N LEU A 161 -15.09 -4.49 8.31
CA LEU A 161 -16.52 -4.23 8.11
C LEU A 161 -16.78 -3.31 6.91
N ALA A 162 -15.73 -2.76 6.31
CA ALA A 162 -15.83 -1.80 5.22
C ALA A 162 -15.82 -2.44 3.83
N ALA A 163 -15.82 -3.77 3.76
CA ALA A 163 -15.74 -4.51 2.51
C ALA A 163 -17.04 -4.37 1.68
#